data_168b8e013db7cd089dbd455d62887740
#
_entry.id   168b8e013db7cd089dbd455d62887740
#
_cell.length_a   1.000
_cell.length_b   1.000
_cell.length_c   1.000
_cell.angle_alpha   90.00
_cell.angle_beta   90.00
_cell.angle_gamma   90.00
#
_symmetry.space_group_name_H-M   'P 1'
#
loop_
_entity.id
_entity.type
_entity.pdbx_description
1 polymer ?
#
loop_
_entity_poly.entity_id
_entity_poly.type
_entity_poly.pdbx_seq_one_letter_code
_entity_poly.pdbx_strand_id
1 'polypeptide(L)'
;QIAEVKDDKFMEYVDVEGLIQPILTIKVNTREAGSVERIIAEEGSLLQKGDTILTLSNPDLLRSIEDQRDDWEKQRITYQEKEIEMEQKSLSLKQQTLETNYELARLKKSFTLDKEEFRMGIKSKAQLEVSEDEYNYKVKNAELQREGLRHDSAVTIIRKDLIRTDMERERKKYERATERLGNLVVKAPISGQLSFVKVTP
;
A
#
# COMPACT_ATOMS: atom_id res chain seq x y z
N GLN A 1 2.35 -82.98 52.76
CA GLN A 1 1.42 -82.08 52.09
C GLN A 1 1.41 -82.42 50.61
N ILE A 2 0.28 -82.76 50.08
CA ILE A 2 0.10 -83.05 48.64
C ILE A 2 -0.53 -81.77 48.07
N ALA A 3 0.16 -81.09 47.12
CA ALA A 3 -0.35 -79.96 46.41
C ALA A 3 -0.79 -80.38 45.00
N GLU A 4 -1.95 -79.95 44.59
CA GLU A 4 -2.49 -80.15 43.26
C GLU A 4 -1.79 -79.21 42.25
N VAL A 5 -1.22 -79.78 41.19
CA VAL A 5 -0.60 -79.00 40.10
C VAL A 5 -1.70 -78.49 39.19
N LYS A 6 -1.87 -77.22 39.09
CA LYS A 6 -2.79 -76.56 38.15
C LYS A 6 -2.01 -76.03 36.96
N ASP A 7 -2.53 -76.30 35.75
CA ASP A 7 -2.03 -75.68 34.52
C ASP A 7 -2.65 -74.29 34.40
N ASP A 8 -1.88 -73.28 34.78
CA ASP A 8 -2.27 -71.82 34.72
C ASP A 8 -1.11 -71.01 34.14
N LYS A 9 -1.45 -69.87 33.57
CA LYS A 9 -0.41 -68.96 33.03
C LYS A 9 0.46 -68.38 34.16
N PHE A 10 1.72 -68.71 34.12
CA PHE A 10 2.70 -68.14 35.02
C PHE A 10 3.03 -66.74 34.52
N MET A 11 2.77 -65.69 35.33
CA MET A 11 3.13 -64.32 35.03
C MET A 11 4.20 -63.88 36.01
N GLU A 12 5.38 -63.60 35.48
CA GLU A 12 6.46 -63.00 36.22
C GLU A 12 6.45 -61.47 35.99
N TYR A 13 6.37 -60.71 37.02
CA TYR A 13 6.42 -59.26 36.95
C TYR A 13 7.82 -58.80 37.32
N VAL A 14 8.40 -57.98 36.42
CA VAL A 14 9.68 -57.29 36.68
C VAL A 14 9.35 -55.82 36.88
N ASP A 15 9.57 -55.31 38.08
CA ASP A 15 9.42 -53.88 38.36
C ASP A 15 10.56 -53.09 37.72
N VAL A 16 10.23 -52.17 36.82
CA VAL A 16 11.16 -51.33 36.12
C VAL A 16 10.87 -49.87 36.45
N GLU A 17 11.84 -49.21 37.02
CA GLU A 17 11.79 -47.74 37.22
C GLU A 17 12.08 -47.04 35.90
N GLY A 18 11.19 -46.12 35.48
CA GLY A 18 11.33 -45.32 34.26
C GLY A 18 11.10 -43.84 34.54
N LEU A 19 11.87 -42.98 33.88
CA LEU A 19 11.66 -41.55 33.91
C LEU A 19 10.91 -41.11 32.65
N ILE A 20 9.74 -40.49 32.82
CA ILE A 20 8.97 -39.93 31.71
C ILE A 20 9.49 -38.55 31.40
N GLN A 21 9.93 -38.33 30.18
CA GLN A 21 10.38 -37.01 29.70
C GLN A 21 9.54 -36.56 28.51
N PRO A 22 9.27 -35.26 28.36
CA PRO A 22 8.57 -34.75 27.18
C PRO A 22 9.40 -34.99 25.91
N ILE A 23 8.74 -35.41 24.83
CA ILE A 23 9.39 -35.63 23.52
C ILE A 23 9.92 -34.34 22.95
N LEU A 24 9.22 -33.21 23.18
CA LEU A 24 9.57 -31.88 22.68
C LEU A 24 9.18 -30.82 23.70
N THR A 25 10.08 -29.91 24.00
CA THR A 25 9.82 -28.72 24.83
C THR A 25 10.11 -27.48 24.00
N ILE A 26 9.13 -26.59 23.85
CA ILE A 26 9.25 -25.32 23.13
C ILE A 26 9.15 -24.17 24.13
N LYS A 27 10.12 -23.28 24.11
CA LYS A 27 10.05 -21.99 24.82
C LYS A 27 9.41 -20.94 23.89
N VAL A 28 8.30 -20.38 24.35
CA VAL A 28 7.60 -19.30 23.63
C VAL A 28 8.03 -17.97 24.21
N ASN A 29 8.69 -17.15 23.40
CA ASN A 29 9.05 -15.79 23.77
C ASN A 29 8.06 -14.83 23.11
N THR A 30 7.74 -13.74 23.80
CA THR A 30 6.93 -12.64 23.24
C THR A 30 7.71 -11.95 22.13
N ARG A 31 7.05 -11.59 21.04
CA ARG A 31 7.65 -10.83 19.92
C ARG A 31 7.61 -9.32 20.16
N GLU A 32 6.68 -8.86 21.00
CA GLU A 32 6.51 -7.46 21.36
C GLU A 32 6.72 -7.30 22.87
N ALA A 33 7.28 -6.17 23.26
CA ALA A 33 7.35 -5.77 24.66
C ALA A 33 5.96 -5.34 25.15
N GLY A 34 5.67 -5.56 26.42
CA GLY A 34 4.41 -5.14 27.03
C GLY A 34 4.25 -5.69 28.43
N SER A 35 3.34 -5.11 29.21
CA SER A 35 2.92 -5.65 30.49
C SER A 35 1.89 -6.76 30.30
N VAL A 36 1.91 -7.78 31.14
CA VAL A 36 0.89 -8.84 31.09
C VAL A 36 -0.45 -8.28 31.53
N GLU A 37 -1.40 -8.30 30.62
CA GLU A 37 -2.78 -7.86 30.90
C GLU A 37 -3.59 -9.00 31.54
N ARG A 38 -3.49 -10.19 30.94
CA ARG A 38 -4.23 -11.37 31.41
C ARG A 38 -3.50 -12.66 31.04
N ILE A 39 -3.42 -13.57 31.97
CA ILE A 39 -3.04 -14.97 31.75
C ILE A 39 -4.34 -15.76 31.58
N ILE A 40 -4.49 -16.45 30.42
CA ILE A 40 -5.71 -17.18 30.04
C ILE A 40 -5.53 -18.68 30.30
N ALA A 41 -4.35 -19.20 29.99
CA ALA A 41 -4.05 -20.61 30.19
C ALA A 41 -3.33 -20.82 31.53
N GLU A 42 -3.83 -21.74 32.31
CA GLU A 42 -3.21 -22.14 33.58
C GLU A 42 -2.06 -23.13 33.37
N GLU A 43 -1.10 -23.14 34.28
CA GLU A 43 -0.02 -24.13 34.29
C GLU A 43 -0.59 -25.54 34.40
N GLY A 44 -0.05 -26.48 33.66
CA GLY A 44 -0.53 -27.86 33.60
C GLY A 44 -1.69 -28.08 32.63
N SER A 45 -2.30 -27.05 32.05
CA SER A 45 -3.41 -27.18 31.10
C SER A 45 -2.97 -27.77 29.76
N LEU A 46 -3.86 -28.55 29.12
CA LEU A 46 -3.68 -29.08 27.78
C LEU A 46 -4.16 -28.03 26.76
N LEU A 47 -3.26 -27.61 25.89
CA LEU A 47 -3.51 -26.61 24.85
C LEU A 47 -3.46 -27.21 23.46
N GLN A 48 -4.28 -26.70 22.56
CA GLN A 48 -4.16 -26.98 21.13
C GLN A 48 -3.31 -25.89 20.46
N LYS A 49 -2.73 -26.24 19.31
CA LYS A 49 -2.01 -25.25 18.48
C LYS A 49 -2.92 -24.06 18.14
N GLY A 50 -2.50 -22.86 18.51
CA GLY A 50 -3.25 -21.62 18.28
C GLY A 50 -4.02 -21.10 19.49
N ASP A 51 -4.18 -21.90 20.55
CA ASP A 51 -4.83 -21.45 21.79
C ASP A 51 -4.06 -20.29 22.42
N THR A 52 -4.79 -19.34 22.98
CA THR A 52 -4.20 -18.15 23.62
C THR A 52 -3.70 -18.52 25.02
N ILE A 53 -2.42 -18.25 25.28
CA ILE A 53 -1.79 -18.45 26.58
C ILE A 53 -1.97 -17.23 27.46
N LEU A 54 -1.60 -16.04 26.94
CA LEU A 54 -1.73 -14.77 27.65
C LEU A 54 -1.89 -13.60 26.68
N THR A 55 -2.37 -12.47 27.17
CA THR A 55 -2.44 -11.20 26.46
C THR A 55 -1.52 -10.18 27.10
N LEU A 56 -0.89 -9.38 26.24
CA LEU A 56 -0.03 -8.27 26.65
C LEU A 56 -0.72 -6.94 26.35
N SER A 57 -0.44 -5.95 27.17
CA SER A 57 -0.81 -4.55 26.94
C SER A 57 0.43 -3.73 26.61
N ASN A 58 0.37 -2.95 25.55
CA ASN A 58 1.42 -2.02 25.16
C ASN A 58 0.79 -0.70 24.67
N PRO A 59 0.56 0.27 25.56
CA PRO A 59 -0.03 1.57 25.22
C PRO A 59 0.80 2.38 24.23
N ASP A 60 2.14 2.23 24.25
CA ASP A 60 3.02 2.96 23.34
C ASP A 60 2.91 2.43 21.91
N LEU A 61 2.75 1.11 21.75
CA LEU A 61 2.45 0.51 20.46
C LEU A 61 1.10 1.00 19.93
N LEU A 62 0.07 1.08 20.76
CA LEU A 62 -1.26 1.58 20.36
C LEU A 62 -1.17 3.02 19.86
N ARG A 63 -0.50 3.92 20.62
CA ARG A 63 -0.27 5.31 20.18
C ARG A 63 0.50 5.38 18.87
N SER A 64 1.57 4.60 18.75
CA SER A 64 2.35 4.56 17.50
C SER A 64 1.52 4.12 16.29
N ILE A 65 0.54 3.23 16.49
CA ILE A 65 -0.37 2.81 15.42
C ILE A 65 -1.36 3.91 15.07
N GLU A 66 -1.88 4.63 16.05
CA GLU A 66 -2.76 5.80 15.85
C GLU A 66 -2.02 6.90 15.07
N ASP A 67 -0.79 7.25 15.46
CA ASP A 67 0.04 8.22 14.75
C ASP A 67 0.26 7.82 13.28
N GLN A 68 0.58 6.54 13.03
CA GLN A 68 0.78 6.04 11.67
C GLN A 68 -0.50 5.99 10.85
N ARG A 69 -1.65 5.76 11.47
CA ARG A 69 -2.95 5.86 10.81
C ARG A 69 -3.22 7.30 10.38
N ASP A 70 -2.98 8.24 11.29
CA ASP A 70 -3.23 9.67 11.03
C ASP A 70 -2.29 10.20 9.94
N ASP A 71 -1.03 9.79 9.93
CA ASP A 71 -0.08 10.09 8.84
C ASP A 71 -0.54 9.51 7.49
N TRP A 72 -1.01 8.27 7.48
CA TRP A 72 -1.57 7.68 6.27
C TRP A 72 -2.84 8.40 5.79
N GLU A 73 -3.77 8.75 6.68
CA GLU A 73 -4.98 9.50 6.33
C GLU A 73 -4.65 10.89 5.76
N LYS A 74 -3.69 11.58 6.36
CA LYS A 74 -3.20 12.86 5.86
C LYS A 74 -2.63 12.74 4.45
N GLN A 75 -1.79 11.74 4.19
CA GLN A 75 -1.25 11.49 2.85
C GLN A 75 -2.34 11.10 1.85
N ARG A 76 -3.36 10.36 2.26
CA ARG A 76 -4.50 10.02 1.42
C ARG A 76 -5.29 11.26 1.00
N ILE A 77 -5.55 12.18 1.93
CA ILE A 77 -6.23 13.45 1.64
C ILE A 77 -5.39 14.28 0.66
N THR A 78 -4.10 14.43 0.94
CA THR A 78 -3.18 15.15 0.05
C THR A 78 -3.16 14.55 -1.37
N TYR A 79 -3.19 13.23 -1.49
CA TYR A 79 -3.27 12.55 -2.78
C TYR A 79 -4.57 12.91 -3.52
N GLN A 80 -5.72 12.88 -2.83
CA GLN A 80 -7.02 13.22 -3.43
C GLN A 80 -7.07 14.68 -3.89
N GLU A 81 -6.57 15.63 -3.07
CA GLU A 81 -6.49 17.04 -3.44
C GLU A 81 -5.63 17.25 -4.69
N LYS A 82 -4.46 16.61 -4.75
CA LYS A 82 -3.58 16.69 -5.91
C LYS A 82 -4.18 16.02 -7.15
N GLU A 83 -4.91 14.95 -6.99
CA GLU A 83 -5.62 14.29 -8.10
C GLU A 83 -6.64 15.23 -8.73
N ILE A 84 -7.46 15.94 -7.90
CA ILE A 84 -8.44 16.93 -8.35
C ILE A 84 -7.72 18.11 -9.05
N GLU A 85 -6.66 18.66 -8.45
CA GLU A 85 -5.87 19.74 -9.05
C GLU A 85 -5.33 19.36 -10.43
N MET A 86 -4.83 18.14 -10.57
CA MET A 86 -4.28 17.62 -11.82
C MET A 86 -5.36 17.41 -12.89
N GLU A 87 -6.55 16.96 -12.49
CA GLU A 87 -7.67 16.81 -13.40
C GLU A 87 -8.16 18.16 -13.92
N GLN A 88 -8.30 19.16 -13.05
CA GLN A 88 -8.63 20.54 -13.44
C GLN A 88 -7.58 21.10 -14.42
N LYS A 89 -6.29 20.91 -14.13
CA LYS A 89 -5.23 21.32 -15.04
C LYS A 89 -5.32 20.61 -16.38
N SER A 90 -5.57 19.32 -16.41
CA SER A 90 -5.74 18.54 -17.65
C SER A 90 -6.90 19.07 -18.49
N LEU A 91 -8.04 19.42 -17.88
CA LEU A 91 -9.17 20.02 -18.57
C LEU A 91 -8.82 21.40 -19.16
N SER A 92 -8.14 22.26 -18.39
CA SER A 92 -7.66 23.56 -18.87
C SER A 92 -6.72 23.43 -20.06
N LEU A 93 -5.79 22.47 -20.03
CA LEU A 93 -4.87 22.20 -21.12
C LEU A 93 -5.61 21.72 -22.41
N LYS A 94 -6.64 20.87 -22.24
CA LYS A 94 -7.49 20.43 -23.36
C LYS A 94 -8.25 21.60 -23.98
N GLN A 95 -8.77 22.49 -23.16
CA GLN A 95 -9.46 23.70 -23.62
C GLN A 95 -8.52 24.61 -24.41
N GLN A 96 -7.33 24.90 -23.91
CA GLN A 96 -6.31 25.69 -24.61
C GLN A 96 -5.91 25.06 -25.96
N THR A 97 -5.79 23.73 -25.99
CA THR A 97 -5.50 23.00 -27.23
C THR A 97 -6.63 23.16 -28.25
N LEU A 98 -7.88 23.09 -27.80
CA LEU A 98 -9.06 23.26 -28.65
C LEU A 98 -9.12 24.68 -29.22
N GLU A 99 -8.90 25.71 -28.39
CA GLU A 99 -8.86 27.12 -28.81
C GLU A 99 -7.75 27.37 -29.84
N THR A 100 -6.54 26.89 -29.56
CA THR A 100 -5.40 26.99 -30.52
C THR A 100 -5.69 26.32 -31.86
N ASN A 101 -6.28 25.13 -31.84
CA ASN A 101 -6.65 24.42 -33.05
C ASN A 101 -7.73 25.16 -33.86
N TYR A 102 -8.70 25.76 -33.18
CA TYR A 102 -9.77 26.55 -33.80
C TYR A 102 -9.19 27.83 -34.46
N GLU A 103 -8.32 28.55 -33.74
CA GLU A 103 -7.64 29.74 -34.29
C GLU A 103 -6.81 29.39 -35.53
N LEU A 104 -6.02 28.32 -35.48
CA LEU A 104 -5.25 27.84 -36.64
C LEU A 104 -6.13 27.47 -37.83
N ALA A 105 -7.25 26.79 -37.59
CA ALA A 105 -8.18 26.45 -38.66
C ALA A 105 -8.79 27.70 -39.32
N ARG A 106 -9.13 28.71 -38.52
CA ARG A 106 -9.64 30.01 -38.97
C ARG A 106 -8.59 30.75 -39.81
N LEU A 107 -7.36 30.86 -39.31
CA LEU A 107 -6.27 31.53 -40.01
C LEU A 107 -5.89 30.81 -41.32
N LYS A 108 -5.85 29.48 -41.30
CA LYS A 108 -5.64 28.68 -42.49
C LYS A 108 -6.68 28.96 -43.58
N LYS A 109 -7.96 29.06 -43.19
CA LYS A 109 -9.05 29.39 -44.13
C LYS A 109 -8.89 30.80 -44.68
N SER A 110 -8.54 31.81 -43.82
CA SER A 110 -8.29 33.17 -44.24
C SER A 110 -7.12 33.25 -45.21
N PHE A 111 -5.99 32.64 -44.93
CA PHE A 111 -4.81 32.59 -45.78
C PHE A 111 -5.11 31.90 -47.11
N THR A 112 -5.93 30.85 -47.13
CA THR A 112 -6.35 30.18 -48.37
C THR A 112 -7.17 31.10 -49.24
N LEU A 113 -8.11 31.88 -48.69
CA LEU A 113 -8.88 32.88 -49.39
C LEU A 113 -7.98 33.99 -49.97
N ASP A 114 -7.06 34.51 -49.16
CA ASP A 114 -6.09 35.53 -49.57
C ASP A 114 -5.23 35.07 -50.74
N LYS A 115 -4.88 33.79 -50.79
CA LYS A 115 -4.12 33.18 -51.90
C LYS A 115 -4.95 33.09 -53.18
N GLU A 116 -6.25 32.80 -53.07
CA GLU A 116 -7.17 32.79 -54.21
C GLU A 116 -7.44 34.22 -54.73
N GLU A 117 -7.65 35.19 -53.84
CA GLU A 117 -7.81 36.62 -54.20
C GLU A 117 -6.56 37.18 -54.88
N PHE A 118 -5.35 36.79 -54.46
CA PHE A 118 -4.13 37.13 -55.15
C PHE A 118 -4.08 36.53 -56.56
N ARG A 119 -4.48 35.27 -56.77
CA ARG A 119 -4.56 34.65 -58.07
C ARG A 119 -5.52 35.34 -59.02
N MET A 120 -6.61 35.91 -58.44
CA MET A 120 -7.59 36.69 -59.21
C MET A 120 -7.17 38.16 -59.45
N GLY A 121 -6.00 38.59 -58.94
CA GLY A 121 -5.50 39.95 -59.07
C GLY A 121 -6.17 40.97 -58.13
N ILE A 122 -6.93 40.50 -57.16
CA ILE A 122 -7.67 41.34 -56.19
C ILE A 122 -6.73 41.84 -55.09
N LYS A 123 -5.82 40.97 -54.61
CA LYS A 123 -4.82 41.29 -53.56
C LYS A 123 -3.44 41.50 -54.17
N SER A 124 -2.67 42.41 -53.57
CA SER A 124 -1.27 42.60 -53.89
C SER A 124 -0.36 41.54 -53.31
N LYS A 125 0.83 41.34 -53.88
CA LYS A 125 1.83 40.42 -53.38
C LYS A 125 2.22 40.72 -51.92
N ALA A 126 2.39 42.00 -51.58
CA ALA A 126 2.73 42.42 -50.22
C ALA A 126 1.65 42.02 -49.20
N GLN A 127 0.36 42.11 -49.56
CA GLN A 127 -0.73 41.70 -48.69
C GLN A 127 -0.79 40.19 -48.47
N LEU A 128 -0.45 39.39 -49.53
CA LEU A 128 -0.35 37.93 -49.40
C LEU A 128 0.82 37.53 -48.50
N GLU A 129 2.00 38.17 -48.65
CA GLU A 129 3.19 37.93 -47.79
C GLU A 129 2.90 38.19 -46.32
N VAL A 130 2.22 39.30 -45.98
CA VAL A 130 1.81 39.55 -44.62
C VAL A 130 0.89 38.45 -44.04
N SER A 131 -0.07 38.01 -44.83
CA SER A 131 -1.01 36.95 -44.41
C SER A 131 -0.31 35.59 -44.25
N GLU A 132 0.69 35.31 -45.09
CA GLU A 132 1.54 34.11 -45.03
C GLU A 132 2.42 34.11 -43.78
N ASP A 133 3.07 35.25 -43.48
CA ASP A 133 3.90 35.42 -42.29
C ASP A 133 3.08 35.29 -41.01
N GLU A 134 1.88 35.87 -40.96
CA GLU A 134 0.98 35.74 -39.81
C GLU A 134 0.56 34.26 -39.61
N TYR A 135 0.19 33.56 -40.67
CA TYR A 135 -0.18 32.16 -40.58
C TYR A 135 1.01 31.30 -40.14
N ASN A 136 2.21 31.49 -40.70
CA ASN A 136 3.41 30.74 -40.37
C ASN A 136 3.85 30.98 -38.92
N TYR A 137 3.76 32.22 -38.44
CA TYR A 137 4.03 32.57 -37.05
C TYR A 137 3.08 31.84 -36.11
N LYS A 138 1.78 31.82 -36.40
CA LYS A 138 0.78 31.14 -35.56
C LYS A 138 0.94 29.61 -35.62
N VAL A 139 1.34 29.02 -36.73
CA VAL A 139 1.68 27.60 -36.80
C VAL A 139 2.81 27.25 -35.86
N LYS A 140 3.93 28.00 -35.94
CA LYS A 140 5.08 27.79 -35.05
C LYS A 140 4.72 27.97 -33.56
N ASN A 141 3.94 29.01 -33.23
CA ASN A 141 3.48 29.25 -31.87
C ASN A 141 2.61 28.09 -31.35
N ALA A 142 1.70 27.57 -32.17
CA ALA A 142 0.87 26.44 -31.83
C ALA A 142 1.67 25.14 -31.65
N GLU A 143 2.73 24.93 -32.42
CA GLU A 143 3.64 23.78 -32.22
C GLU A 143 4.36 23.86 -30.90
N LEU A 144 4.94 25.01 -30.54
CA LEU A 144 5.59 25.25 -29.25
C LEU A 144 4.59 25.08 -28.07
N GLN A 145 3.38 25.59 -28.24
CA GLN A 145 2.34 25.43 -27.23
C GLN A 145 1.96 23.97 -27.02
N ARG A 146 1.80 23.18 -28.10
CA ARG A 146 1.53 21.74 -28.02
C ARG A 146 2.68 20.97 -27.35
N GLU A 147 3.93 21.35 -27.64
CA GLU A 147 5.10 20.76 -26.99
C GLU A 147 5.10 21.04 -25.50
N GLY A 148 4.85 22.31 -25.10
CA GLY A 148 4.68 22.68 -23.69
C GLY A 148 3.57 21.89 -22.98
N LEU A 149 2.41 21.72 -23.66
CA LEU A 149 1.29 20.94 -23.13
C LEU A 149 1.63 19.46 -22.94
N ARG A 150 2.38 18.86 -23.88
CA ARG A 150 2.87 17.47 -23.74
C ARG A 150 3.82 17.32 -22.57
N HIS A 151 4.76 18.26 -22.42
CA HIS A 151 5.69 18.29 -21.30
C HIS A 151 4.96 18.42 -19.96
N ASP A 152 4.04 19.38 -19.84
CA ASP A 152 3.22 19.57 -18.63
C ASP A 152 2.39 18.36 -18.28
N SER A 153 1.81 17.68 -19.26
CA SER A 153 1.08 16.43 -19.07
C SER A 153 2.00 15.32 -18.55
N ALA A 154 3.19 15.15 -19.12
CA ALA A 154 4.16 14.15 -18.67
C ALA A 154 4.61 14.41 -17.24
N VAL A 155 4.94 15.66 -16.89
CA VAL A 155 5.32 16.06 -15.52
C VAL A 155 4.17 15.79 -14.53
N THR A 156 2.94 16.07 -14.95
CA THR A 156 1.74 15.82 -14.12
C THR A 156 1.59 14.34 -13.78
N ILE A 157 1.77 13.45 -14.76
CA ILE A 157 1.70 12.00 -14.58
C ILE A 157 2.77 11.53 -13.59
N ILE A 158 4.02 12.00 -13.76
CA ILE A 158 5.13 11.63 -12.86
C ILE A 158 4.86 12.09 -11.43
N ARG A 159 4.36 13.32 -11.24
CA ARG A 159 4.01 13.84 -9.92
C ARG A 159 2.89 13.03 -9.26
N LYS A 160 1.87 12.65 -10.02
CA LYS A 160 0.79 11.80 -9.52
C LYS A 160 1.32 10.45 -9.03
N ASP A 161 2.22 9.84 -9.79
CA ASP A 161 2.82 8.54 -9.42
C ASP A 161 3.70 8.63 -8.16
N LEU A 162 4.47 9.71 -8.02
CA LEU A 162 5.26 9.98 -6.80
C LEU A 162 4.37 10.08 -5.56
N ILE A 163 3.33 10.92 -5.61
CA ILE A 163 2.42 11.11 -4.47
C ILE A 163 1.67 9.82 -4.14
N ARG A 164 1.27 9.05 -5.16
CA ARG A 164 0.67 7.74 -4.97
C ARG A 164 1.63 6.77 -4.26
N THR A 165 2.89 6.77 -4.68
CA THR A 165 3.93 5.92 -4.07
C THR A 165 4.16 6.28 -2.60
N ASP A 166 4.15 7.57 -2.26
CA ASP A 166 4.28 8.04 -0.88
C ASP A 166 3.07 7.62 -0.04
N MET A 167 1.85 7.78 -0.55
CA MET A 167 0.63 7.32 0.13
C MET A 167 0.66 5.80 0.37
N GLU A 168 1.08 5.01 -0.61
CA GLU A 168 1.19 3.55 -0.47
C GLU A 168 2.27 3.15 0.54
N ARG A 169 3.36 3.92 0.64
CA ARG A 169 4.41 3.71 1.64
C ARG A 169 3.87 3.92 3.06
N GLU A 170 3.12 5.00 3.30
CA GLU A 170 2.51 5.26 4.61
C GLU A 170 1.44 4.20 4.95
N ARG A 171 0.64 3.78 3.99
CA ARG A 171 -0.30 2.67 4.17
C ARG A 171 0.40 1.39 4.64
N LYS A 172 1.50 1.02 3.99
CA LYS A 172 2.28 -0.17 4.37
C LYS A 172 2.94 -0.06 5.74
N LYS A 173 3.28 1.16 6.19
CA LYS A 173 3.77 1.38 7.56
C LYS A 173 2.65 1.12 8.57
N TYR A 174 1.48 1.69 8.35
CA TYR A 174 0.31 1.48 9.18
C TYR A 174 -0.11 -0.01 9.24
N GLU A 175 -0.16 -0.70 8.08
CA GLU A 175 -0.47 -2.13 8.01
C GLU A 175 0.51 -2.96 8.86
N ARG A 176 1.82 -2.73 8.71
CA ARG A 176 2.85 -3.43 9.50
C ARG A 176 2.76 -3.13 10.99
N ALA A 177 2.43 -1.91 11.36
CA ALA A 177 2.23 -1.55 12.75
C ALA A 177 1.00 -2.27 13.34
N THR A 178 -0.10 -2.34 12.56
CA THR A 178 -1.32 -3.06 12.96
C THR A 178 -1.08 -4.56 13.10
N GLU A 179 -0.27 -5.17 12.23
CA GLU A 179 0.11 -6.59 12.34
C GLU A 179 0.82 -6.90 13.67
N ARG A 180 1.57 -5.94 14.22
CA ARG A 180 2.24 -6.08 15.52
C ARG A 180 1.28 -6.25 16.69
N LEU A 181 0.03 -5.75 16.59
CA LEU A 181 -1.00 -6.00 17.60
C LEU A 181 -1.29 -7.50 17.78
N GLY A 182 -1.24 -8.26 16.68
CA GLY A 182 -1.40 -9.71 16.75
C GLY A 182 -0.33 -10.41 17.62
N ASN A 183 0.84 -9.79 17.76
CA ASN A 183 1.93 -10.33 18.58
C ASN A 183 1.75 -10.07 20.10
N LEU A 184 0.79 -9.21 20.49
CA LEU A 184 0.43 -9.01 21.88
C LEU A 184 -0.41 -10.19 22.43
N VAL A 185 -0.95 -11.04 21.55
CA VAL A 185 -1.64 -12.26 21.92
C VAL A 185 -0.68 -13.42 21.75
N VAL A 186 -0.19 -13.96 22.86
CA VAL A 186 0.74 -15.09 22.87
C VAL A 186 -0.04 -16.39 22.72
N LYS A 187 0.23 -17.14 21.64
CA LYS A 187 -0.47 -18.36 21.30
C LYS A 187 0.44 -19.58 21.35
N ALA A 188 -0.15 -20.74 21.64
CA ALA A 188 0.56 -22.02 21.64
C ALA A 188 1.01 -22.39 20.21
N PRO A 189 2.32 -22.62 19.96
CA PRO A 189 2.84 -22.97 18.62
C PRO A 189 2.56 -24.41 18.25
N ILE A 190 2.39 -25.29 19.24
CA ILE A 190 2.08 -26.72 19.12
C ILE A 190 1.00 -27.12 20.12
N SER A 191 0.35 -28.25 19.88
CA SER A 191 -0.51 -28.88 20.89
C SER A 191 0.34 -29.60 21.94
N GLY A 192 0.00 -29.45 23.22
CA GLY A 192 0.73 -30.05 24.33
C GLY A 192 0.31 -29.49 25.68
N GLN A 193 1.02 -29.87 26.71
CA GLN A 193 0.79 -29.38 28.07
C GLN A 193 1.64 -28.14 28.37
N LEU A 194 1.04 -27.11 28.94
CA LEU A 194 1.73 -25.92 29.41
C LEU A 194 2.47 -26.19 30.70
N SER A 195 3.80 -26.19 30.68
CA SER A 195 4.59 -26.52 31.86
C SER A 195 4.60 -25.42 32.91
N PHE A 196 4.92 -24.18 32.49
CA PHE A 196 4.92 -23.00 33.35
C PHE A 196 4.88 -21.71 32.53
N VAL A 197 4.41 -20.64 33.14
CA VAL A 197 4.41 -19.30 32.56
C VAL A 197 5.30 -18.41 33.43
N LYS A 198 6.54 -18.17 32.96
CA LYS A 198 7.44 -17.26 33.67
C LYS A 198 7.24 -15.83 33.15
N VAL A 199 6.59 -15.03 33.96
CA VAL A 199 6.44 -13.58 33.73
C VAL A 199 7.46 -12.87 34.61
N THR A 200 8.34 -12.11 33.97
CA THR A 200 9.23 -11.18 34.68
C THR A 200 8.55 -9.80 34.64
N PRO A 201 8.35 -9.14 35.79
CA PRO A 201 7.75 -7.80 35.83
C PRO A 201 8.60 -6.76 35.08
#